data_867d71e0a6f26c2dffe8872aad4e35cf
#
_entry.id   867d71e0a6f26c2dffe8872aad4e35cf
#
_cell.length_a   1.000
_cell.length_b   1.000
_cell.length_c   1.000
_cell.angle_alpha   90.00
_cell.angle_beta   90.00
_cell.angle_gamma   90.00
#
_symmetry.space_group_name_H-M   'P 1'
#
loop_
_entity.id
_entity.type
_entity.pdbx_description
1 polymer ?
#
loop_
_entity_poly.entity_id
_entity_poly.type
_entity_poly.pdbx_seq_one_letter_code
_entity_poly.pdbx_strand_id
1 'polypeptide(L)'
;RKNLIHLTSQPFEYLIILSGDQLYRMNYLEMLAHHIEKGADLTVATIPVEKESVPGFGIMQMNDSNEITRFEEKPQDPSLQEELKLPKDWYPKLDIHSDKELWLASMGIYVFNRQTILELLDNAHTDFGKHIIPGAIKTHKLSSYVFQGYWEDVGTIKAFFDANLDLTSMLPKFNFFDMDSPVFTRPRFLPASKVNGGVIENTLLSDGCIVHKARLKECMLGIRSIVGADTDMQRVVMMGADYYESLQSIAKHQEEGEPSVGIGPRTRVVNAIIDKNARIGSDCVISPDGKPNEMDSELFHVRDGIIVIPKNTVIPNGTVI
;
A
#
# COMPACT_ATOMS: atom_id res chain seq x y z
N ARG A 1 7.78 0.80 -22.72
CA ARG A 1 8.05 0.38 -24.12
C ARG A 1 7.27 -0.82 -24.55
N LYS A 2 7.31 -1.96 -23.83
CA LYS A 2 6.56 -3.17 -24.19
C LYS A 2 5.07 -2.89 -24.39
N ASN A 3 4.53 -1.91 -23.69
CA ASN A 3 3.12 -1.51 -23.75
C ASN A 3 2.86 -0.30 -24.66
N LEU A 4 3.88 0.30 -25.29
CA LEU A 4 3.69 1.47 -26.16
C LEU A 4 2.73 1.17 -27.31
N ILE A 5 2.76 -0.02 -27.88
CA ILE A 5 1.83 -0.43 -28.95
C ILE A 5 0.37 -0.32 -28.50
N HIS A 6 0.07 -0.63 -27.24
CA HIS A 6 -1.28 -0.50 -26.70
C HIS A 6 -1.67 0.97 -26.49
N LEU A 7 -0.72 1.80 -26.04
CA LEU A 7 -0.93 3.23 -25.88
C LEU A 7 -1.14 3.94 -27.23
N THR A 8 -0.34 3.58 -28.24
CA THR A 8 -0.41 4.23 -29.55
C THR A 8 -1.58 3.76 -30.42
N SER A 9 -2.20 2.61 -30.10
CA SER A 9 -3.36 2.07 -30.83
C SER A 9 -4.65 2.87 -30.60
N GLN A 10 -4.71 3.72 -29.58
CA GLN A 10 -5.86 4.59 -29.28
C GLN A 10 -5.45 6.06 -29.34
N PRO A 11 -6.31 6.95 -29.84
CA PRO A 11 -6.06 8.39 -29.78
C PRO A 11 -6.22 8.87 -28.31
N PHE A 12 -5.29 9.65 -27.83
CA PHE A 12 -5.37 10.36 -26.55
C PHE A 12 -4.56 11.66 -26.63
N GLU A 13 -4.90 12.65 -25.86
CA GLU A 13 -4.15 13.89 -25.70
C GLU A 13 -3.23 13.83 -24.46
N TYR A 14 -3.75 13.30 -23.37
CA TYR A 14 -3.05 13.20 -22.09
C TYR A 14 -2.99 11.75 -21.61
N LEU A 15 -1.89 11.40 -20.98
CA LEU A 15 -1.67 10.10 -20.33
C LEU A 15 -1.42 10.30 -18.85
N ILE A 16 -2.22 9.64 -18.01
CA ILE A 16 -2.00 9.60 -16.57
C ILE A 16 -1.33 8.27 -16.22
N ILE A 17 -0.20 8.33 -15.53
CA ILE A 17 0.50 7.17 -15.00
C ILE A 17 0.33 7.18 -13.48
N LEU A 18 -0.14 6.07 -12.92
CA LEU A 18 -0.35 5.88 -11.49
C LEU A 18 0.57 4.78 -10.96
N SER A 19 1.08 4.95 -9.74
CA SER A 19 1.73 3.86 -9.01
C SER A 19 0.68 2.86 -8.51
N GLY A 20 1.04 1.58 -8.45
CA GLY A 20 0.12 0.49 -8.09
C GLY A 20 0.14 0.09 -6.62
N ASP A 21 1.03 0.67 -5.83
CA ASP A 21 1.33 0.30 -4.44
C ASP A 21 1.22 1.48 -3.47
N GLN A 22 0.20 2.30 -3.66
CA GLN A 22 -0.01 3.52 -2.87
C GLN A 22 -1.46 3.62 -2.39
N LEU A 23 -1.64 4.13 -1.20
CA LEU A 23 -2.93 4.40 -0.58
C LEU A 23 -3.19 5.91 -0.54
N TYR A 24 -4.10 6.39 -1.36
CA TYR A 24 -4.48 7.81 -1.44
C TYR A 24 -5.84 7.97 -2.11
N ARG A 25 -6.39 9.19 -2.05
CA ARG A 25 -7.57 9.58 -2.80
C ARG A 25 -7.33 10.92 -3.46
N MET A 26 -7.34 10.96 -4.79
CA MET A 26 -7.05 12.16 -5.57
C MET A 26 -8.09 12.34 -6.67
N ASN A 27 -8.52 13.58 -6.88
CA ASN A 27 -9.27 13.96 -8.07
C ASN A 27 -8.30 14.22 -9.23
N TYR A 28 -8.17 13.24 -10.12
CA TYR A 28 -7.25 13.35 -11.26
C TYR A 28 -7.64 14.45 -12.25
N LEU A 29 -8.92 14.89 -12.29
CA LEU A 29 -9.34 16.00 -13.13
C LEU A 29 -8.75 17.33 -12.66
N GLU A 30 -8.57 17.53 -11.37
CA GLU A 30 -7.89 18.72 -10.82
C GLU A 30 -6.41 18.73 -11.21
N MET A 31 -5.73 17.59 -11.11
CA MET A 31 -4.34 17.47 -11.55
C MET A 31 -4.20 17.70 -13.07
N LEU A 32 -5.14 17.18 -13.86
CA LEU A 32 -5.17 17.41 -15.31
C LEU A 32 -5.46 18.89 -15.65
N ALA A 33 -6.40 19.52 -14.95
CA ALA A 33 -6.69 20.94 -15.13
C ALA A 33 -5.46 21.81 -14.82
N HIS A 34 -4.74 21.52 -13.74
CA HIS A 34 -3.46 22.16 -13.40
C HIS A 34 -2.42 21.97 -14.52
N HIS A 35 -2.29 20.75 -15.06
CA HIS A 35 -1.37 20.44 -16.15
C HIS A 35 -1.64 21.32 -17.39
N ILE A 36 -2.91 21.44 -17.76
CA ILE A 36 -3.34 22.25 -18.91
C ILE A 36 -3.14 23.74 -18.63
N GLU A 37 -3.55 24.23 -17.45
CA GLU A 37 -3.40 25.64 -17.05
C GLU A 37 -1.94 26.09 -17.04
N LYS A 38 -1.05 25.23 -16.53
CA LYS A 38 0.40 25.51 -16.53
C LYS A 38 1.04 25.38 -17.92
N GLY A 39 0.34 24.81 -18.89
CA GLY A 39 0.91 24.50 -20.21
C GLY A 39 2.15 23.61 -20.04
N ALA A 40 2.07 22.63 -19.16
CA ALA A 40 3.16 21.72 -18.87
C ALA A 40 3.22 20.59 -19.92
N ASP A 41 4.43 20.07 -20.16
CA ASP A 41 4.65 18.87 -20.97
C ASP A 41 4.53 17.60 -20.10
N LEU A 42 4.92 17.73 -18.84
CA LEU A 42 4.84 16.72 -17.80
C LEU A 42 4.45 17.37 -16.48
N THR A 43 3.46 16.83 -15.79
CA THR A 43 3.14 17.19 -14.39
C THR A 43 3.41 16.01 -13.48
N VAL A 44 4.08 16.28 -12.37
CA VAL A 44 4.35 15.30 -11.32
C VAL A 44 3.52 15.67 -10.09
N ALA A 45 2.74 14.72 -9.58
CA ALA A 45 2.13 14.91 -8.27
C ALA A 45 3.19 14.81 -7.18
N THR A 46 3.19 15.78 -6.28
CA THR A 46 4.14 15.88 -5.18
C THR A 46 3.43 16.01 -3.86
N ILE A 47 4.07 15.59 -2.80
CA ILE A 47 3.55 15.72 -1.44
C ILE A 47 4.65 16.21 -0.50
N PRO A 48 4.33 17.12 0.44
CA PRO A 48 5.26 17.51 1.50
C PRO A 48 5.54 16.33 2.44
N VAL A 49 6.82 16.02 2.67
CA VAL A 49 7.26 14.95 3.58
C VAL A 49 8.27 15.46 4.60
N GLU A 50 8.36 14.80 5.75
CA GLU A 50 9.34 15.07 6.79
C GLU A 50 10.70 14.42 6.45
N LYS A 51 11.74 14.83 7.14
CA LYS A 51 13.14 14.46 6.89
C LYS A 51 13.38 12.95 6.84
N GLU A 52 12.73 12.23 7.73
CA GLU A 52 12.87 10.77 7.87
C GLU A 52 12.46 10.01 6.61
N SER A 53 11.56 10.60 5.83
CA SER A 53 11.03 10.01 4.59
C SER A 53 11.87 10.33 3.36
N VAL A 54 12.70 11.36 3.41
CA VAL A 54 13.51 11.88 2.27
C VAL A 54 14.37 10.79 1.60
N PRO A 55 15.08 9.91 2.33
CA PRO A 55 15.89 8.87 1.72
C PRO A 55 15.10 7.80 0.94
N GLY A 56 13.77 7.75 1.12
CA GLY A 56 12.87 6.78 0.49
C GLY A 56 12.29 7.24 -0.84
N PHE A 57 12.30 8.54 -1.13
CA PHE A 57 11.55 9.12 -2.25
C PHE A 57 12.42 9.95 -3.21
N GLY A 58 11.91 10.13 -4.41
CA GLY A 58 12.43 11.17 -5.31
C GLY A 58 12.02 12.56 -4.81
N ILE A 59 12.99 13.43 -4.56
CA ILE A 59 12.79 14.76 -3.99
C ILE A 59 12.96 15.82 -5.07
N MET A 60 12.08 16.82 -5.05
CA MET A 60 12.02 17.86 -6.06
C MET A 60 12.19 19.26 -5.47
N GLN A 61 12.78 20.13 -6.30
CA GLN A 61 12.69 21.59 -6.14
C GLN A 61 11.88 22.17 -7.29
N MET A 62 11.17 23.24 -7.02
CA MET A 62 10.41 24.00 -8.01
C MET A 62 10.64 25.49 -7.86
N ASN A 63 10.24 26.27 -8.85
CA ASN A 63 10.22 27.72 -8.80
C ASN A 63 8.82 28.26 -8.40
N ASP A 64 8.68 29.58 -8.30
CA ASP A 64 7.44 30.29 -7.93
C ASP A 64 6.25 30.01 -8.87
N SER A 65 6.50 29.49 -10.07
CA SER A 65 5.48 29.12 -11.05
C SER A 65 5.06 27.65 -10.97
N ASN A 66 5.52 26.90 -9.95
CA ASN A 66 5.40 25.46 -9.77
C ASN A 66 6.14 24.63 -10.83
N GLU A 67 7.11 25.23 -11.54
CA GLU A 67 7.93 24.50 -12.49
C GLU A 67 9.06 23.77 -11.76
N ILE A 68 9.21 22.47 -12.05
CA ILE A 68 10.24 21.63 -11.43
C ILE A 68 11.60 21.98 -12.03
N THR A 69 12.52 22.40 -11.17
CA THR A 69 13.87 22.83 -11.55
C THR A 69 14.95 21.80 -11.23
N ARG A 70 14.67 20.90 -10.27
CA ARG A 70 15.61 19.85 -9.85
C ARG A 70 14.83 18.61 -9.37
N PHE A 71 15.41 17.45 -9.61
CA PHE A 71 14.91 16.15 -9.13
C PHE A 71 16.09 15.28 -8.71
N GLU A 72 16.02 14.72 -7.50
CA GLU A 72 17.03 13.81 -6.96
C GLU A 72 16.37 12.54 -6.43
N GLU A 73 16.73 11.40 -7.01
CA GLU A 73 16.15 10.11 -6.63
C GLU A 73 16.80 9.57 -5.36
N LYS A 74 16.01 9.46 -4.28
CA LYS A 74 16.40 8.86 -2.99
C LYS A 74 17.72 9.42 -2.46
N PRO A 75 17.85 10.73 -2.24
CA PRO A 75 19.09 11.36 -1.81
C PRO A 75 19.50 10.85 -0.43
N GLN A 76 20.73 10.32 -0.32
CA GLN A 76 21.29 9.79 0.94
C GLN A 76 22.24 10.79 1.64
N ASP A 77 22.80 11.72 0.89
CA ASP A 77 23.72 12.73 1.43
C ASP A 77 22.94 13.79 2.23
N PRO A 78 23.24 13.97 3.54
CA PRO A 78 22.58 14.98 4.37
C PRO A 78 22.75 16.42 3.84
N SER A 79 23.87 16.74 3.21
CA SER A 79 24.10 18.08 2.64
C SER A 79 23.18 18.33 1.44
N LEU A 80 23.01 17.31 0.59
CA LEU A 80 22.09 17.36 -0.54
C LEU A 80 20.63 17.44 -0.08
N GLN A 81 20.28 16.70 0.96
CA GLN A 81 18.94 16.78 1.55
C GLN A 81 18.63 18.19 2.05
N GLU A 82 19.60 18.84 2.72
CA GLU A 82 19.43 20.21 3.21
C GLU A 82 19.22 21.22 2.07
N GLU A 83 19.93 21.07 0.95
CA GLU A 83 19.75 21.89 -0.25
C GLU A 83 18.35 21.75 -0.87
N LEU A 84 17.75 20.54 -0.77
CA LEU A 84 16.45 20.21 -1.37
C LEU A 84 15.25 20.59 -0.49
N LYS A 85 15.51 21.17 0.69
CA LYS A 85 14.45 21.58 1.62
C LYS A 85 13.49 22.59 0.98
N LEU A 86 12.21 22.42 1.24
CA LEU A 86 11.19 23.37 0.82
C LEU A 86 11.30 24.66 1.69
N PRO A 87 11.47 25.85 1.09
CA PRO A 87 11.52 27.10 1.84
C PRO A 87 10.22 27.35 2.61
N LYS A 88 10.31 27.73 3.89
CA LYS A 88 9.13 27.95 4.75
C LYS A 88 8.23 29.10 4.29
N ASP A 89 8.76 30.09 3.62
CA ASP A 89 7.99 31.19 3.02
C ASP A 89 7.07 30.74 1.87
N TRP A 90 7.24 29.52 1.37
CA TRP A 90 6.37 28.91 0.37
C TRP A 90 5.17 28.20 0.98
N TYR A 91 5.21 27.83 2.26
CA TYR A 91 4.15 27.07 2.92
C TYR A 91 2.76 27.71 2.77
N PRO A 92 2.59 29.04 3.01
CA PRO A 92 1.30 29.68 2.82
C PRO A 92 0.82 29.69 1.37
N LYS A 93 1.76 29.79 0.39
CA LYS A 93 1.42 29.76 -1.04
C LYS A 93 0.93 28.37 -1.51
N LEU A 94 1.38 27.33 -0.81
CA LEU A 94 1.09 25.93 -1.10
C LEU A 94 0.00 25.36 -0.16
N ASP A 95 -0.62 26.21 0.66
CA ASP A 95 -1.60 25.83 1.67
C ASP A 95 -1.09 24.75 2.65
N ILE A 96 0.22 24.81 2.97
CA ILE A 96 0.86 23.88 3.89
C ILE A 96 0.79 24.47 5.31
N HIS A 97 0.14 23.75 6.21
CA HIS A 97 0.00 24.11 7.62
C HIS A 97 0.92 23.24 8.49
N SER A 98 2.19 23.60 8.60
CA SER A 98 3.17 22.86 9.39
C SER A 98 4.28 23.78 9.91
N ASP A 99 4.72 23.56 11.15
CA ASP A 99 5.90 24.19 11.72
C ASP A 99 7.20 23.41 11.41
N LYS A 100 7.07 22.19 10.91
CA LYS A 100 8.18 21.30 10.60
C LYS A 100 8.92 21.71 9.31
N GLU A 101 10.13 21.24 9.17
CA GLU A 101 10.87 21.30 7.91
C GLU A 101 10.36 20.21 6.98
N LEU A 102 10.09 20.57 5.71
CA LEU A 102 9.48 19.68 4.73
C LEU A 102 10.25 19.69 3.41
N TRP A 103 10.07 18.61 2.67
CA TRP A 103 10.60 18.38 1.32
C TRP A 103 9.45 17.98 0.40
N LEU A 104 9.54 18.29 -0.89
CA LEU A 104 8.55 17.82 -1.87
C LEU A 104 8.97 16.48 -2.44
N ALA A 105 8.25 15.44 -2.06
CA ALA A 105 8.45 14.09 -2.58
C ALA A 105 7.56 13.81 -3.80
N SER A 106 8.10 13.07 -4.77
CA SER A 106 7.33 12.51 -5.89
C SER A 106 6.40 11.42 -5.39
N MET A 107 5.14 11.52 -5.74
CA MET A 107 4.15 10.47 -5.47
C MET A 107 4.18 9.33 -6.50
N GLY A 108 5.02 9.40 -7.55
CA GLY A 108 4.99 8.41 -8.62
C GLY A 108 3.74 8.50 -9.50
N ILE A 109 3.07 9.64 -9.49
CA ILE A 109 1.86 9.93 -10.28
C ILE A 109 2.18 11.05 -11.26
N TYR A 110 1.90 10.81 -12.54
CA TYR A 110 2.32 11.70 -13.62
C TYR A 110 1.20 11.96 -14.61
N VAL A 111 1.15 13.19 -15.16
CA VAL A 111 0.38 13.54 -16.37
C VAL A 111 1.34 13.95 -17.46
N PHE A 112 1.22 13.32 -18.62
CA PHE A 112 2.02 13.62 -19.80
C PHE A 112 1.15 14.09 -20.96
N ASN A 113 1.64 15.03 -21.74
CA ASN A 113 1.18 15.22 -23.13
C ASN A 113 1.55 13.98 -23.95
N ARG A 114 0.71 13.59 -24.90
CA ARG A 114 0.97 12.48 -25.82
C ARG A 114 2.35 12.56 -26.49
N GLN A 115 2.67 13.71 -27.03
CA GLN A 115 3.94 13.92 -27.74
C GLN A 115 5.12 13.69 -26.81
N THR A 116 5.09 14.30 -25.63
CA THR A 116 6.13 14.22 -24.61
C THR A 116 6.41 12.79 -24.16
N ILE A 117 5.38 11.99 -23.84
CA ILE A 117 5.62 10.62 -23.41
C ILE A 117 6.23 9.75 -24.50
N LEU A 118 5.85 9.95 -25.75
CA LEU A 118 6.42 9.21 -26.88
C LEU A 118 7.90 9.55 -27.08
N GLU A 119 8.27 10.84 -27.03
CA GLU A 119 9.66 11.31 -27.13
C GLU A 119 10.52 10.81 -25.97
N LEU A 120 10.03 10.95 -24.72
CA LEU A 120 10.75 10.53 -23.52
C LEU A 120 10.92 9.02 -23.39
N LEU A 121 10.11 8.20 -24.05
CA LEU A 121 10.25 6.75 -24.08
C LEU A 121 11.05 6.22 -25.28
N ASP A 122 11.43 7.07 -26.23
CA ASP A 122 12.27 6.70 -27.38
C ASP A 122 13.77 6.64 -27.00
N ASN A 123 14.10 5.85 -25.99
CA ASN A 123 15.48 5.64 -25.51
C ASN A 123 15.62 4.29 -24.79
N ALA A 124 16.83 3.97 -24.22
CA ALA A 124 17.09 2.73 -23.52
C ALA A 124 16.82 2.77 -22.01
N HIS A 125 16.36 3.89 -21.47
CA HIS A 125 16.11 4.07 -20.04
C HIS A 125 14.90 3.27 -19.55
N THR A 126 14.93 2.77 -18.31
CA THR A 126 13.93 1.87 -17.73
C THR A 126 13.25 2.41 -16.49
N ASP A 127 13.74 3.53 -15.95
CA ASP A 127 13.30 4.09 -14.66
C ASP A 127 12.90 5.56 -14.83
N PHE A 128 11.69 5.91 -14.37
CA PHE A 128 11.18 7.28 -14.47
C PHE A 128 11.94 8.22 -13.55
N GLY A 129 12.17 7.85 -12.30
CA GLY A 129 12.83 8.70 -11.31
C GLY A 129 14.31 8.91 -11.59
N LYS A 130 15.03 7.85 -11.96
CA LYS A 130 16.49 7.94 -12.19
C LYS A 130 16.89 8.55 -13.52
N HIS A 131 16.04 8.41 -14.54
CA HIS A 131 16.45 8.76 -15.89
C HIS A 131 15.49 9.68 -16.63
N ILE A 132 14.19 9.32 -16.68
CA ILE A 132 13.24 10.02 -17.54
C ILE A 132 12.97 11.43 -17.01
N ILE A 133 12.61 11.58 -15.73
CA ILE A 133 12.29 12.88 -15.14
C ILE A 133 13.51 13.81 -15.11
N PRO A 134 14.70 13.39 -14.60
CA PRO A 134 15.89 14.24 -14.63
C PRO A 134 16.32 14.66 -16.05
N GLY A 135 16.12 13.79 -17.04
CA GLY A 135 16.38 14.10 -18.44
C GLY A 135 15.37 15.10 -19.00
N ALA A 136 14.10 14.94 -18.67
CA ALA A 136 13.02 15.79 -19.13
C ALA A 136 13.11 17.24 -18.62
N ILE A 137 13.61 17.49 -17.41
CA ILE A 137 13.79 18.84 -16.83
C ILE A 137 14.60 19.75 -17.75
N LYS A 138 15.53 19.19 -18.53
CA LYS A 138 16.43 19.96 -19.40
C LYS A 138 15.79 20.37 -20.74
N THR A 139 14.74 19.69 -21.16
CA THR A 139 14.20 19.81 -22.53
C THR A 139 12.70 20.09 -22.57
N HIS A 140 11.99 19.88 -21.48
CA HIS A 140 10.54 20.00 -21.38
C HIS A 140 10.15 20.86 -20.18
N LYS A 141 8.94 21.38 -20.20
CA LYS A 141 8.36 22.12 -19.09
C LYS A 141 7.68 21.16 -18.13
N LEU A 142 8.29 20.96 -16.97
CA LEU A 142 7.77 20.11 -15.90
C LEU A 142 7.08 20.95 -14.83
N SER A 143 5.88 20.56 -14.41
CA SER A 143 5.13 21.20 -13.33
C SER A 143 4.96 20.28 -12.13
N SER A 144 4.99 20.86 -10.95
CA SER A 144 4.66 20.19 -9.68
C SER A 144 3.20 20.47 -9.34
N TYR A 145 2.40 19.41 -9.19
CA TYR A 145 1.07 19.47 -8.60
C TYR A 145 1.18 19.05 -7.13
N VAL A 146 1.14 20.02 -6.22
CA VAL A 146 1.27 19.76 -4.77
C VAL A 146 -0.06 19.22 -4.26
N PHE A 147 -0.09 17.93 -3.93
CA PHE A 147 -1.26 17.25 -3.42
C PHE A 147 -1.50 17.57 -1.95
N GLN A 148 -2.77 17.86 -1.63
CA GLN A 148 -3.24 18.14 -0.28
C GLN A 148 -4.15 16.99 0.15
N GLY A 149 -3.61 16.02 0.84
CA GLY A 149 -4.39 14.89 1.30
C GLY A 149 -3.54 13.77 1.89
N TYR A 150 -4.20 12.73 2.37
CA TYR A 150 -3.50 11.55 2.84
C TYR A 150 -2.91 10.76 1.67
N TRP A 151 -1.65 10.43 1.79
CA TRP A 151 -0.94 9.54 0.88
C TRP A 151 0.04 8.69 1.68
N GLU A 152 0.10 7.40 1.37
CA GLU A 152 1.02 6.44 1.97
C GLU A 152 1.56 5.50 0.90
N ASP A 153 2.88 5.37 0.84
CA ASP A 153 3.55 4.32 0.07
C ASP A 153 3.56 3.04 0.90
N VAL A 154 2.87 2.00 0.42
CA VAL A 154 2.79 0.70 1.11
C VAL A 154 3.78 -0.33 0.55
N GLY A 155 4.87 0.13 -0.04
CA GLY A 155 5.92 -0.69 -0.66
C GLY A 155 6.80 -1.49 0.31
N THR A 156 6.66 -1.31 1.64
CA THR A 156 7.34 -2.11 2.65
C THR A 156 6.34 -2.93 3.48
N ILE A 157 6.80 -4.04 4.07
CA ILE A 157 5.96 -4.88 4.96
C ILE A 157 5.40 -4.05 6.11
N LYS A 158 6.23 -3.22 6.72
CA LYS A 158 5.81 -2.36 7.83
C LYS A 158 4.77 -1.32 7.40
N ALA A 159 4.99 -0.60 6.32
CA ALA A 159 4.05 0.40 5.82
C ALA A 159 2.71 -0.25 5.42
N PHE A 160 2.74 -1.40 4.73
CA PHE A 160 1.56 -2.18 4.41
C PHE A 160 0.79 -2.60 5.67
N PHE A 161 1.49 -3.13 6.68
CA PHE A 161 0.90 -3.56 7.94
C PHE A 161 0.26 -2.41 8.70
N ASP A 162 1.00 -1.32 8.89
CA ASP A 162 0.54 -0.16 9.65
C ASP A 162 -0.65 0.53 8.96
N ALA A 163 -0.62 0.69 7.63
CA ALA A 163 -1.74 1.25 6.86
C ALA A 163 -3.01 0.39 6.98
N ASN A 164 -2.90 -0.95 6.92
CA ASN A 164 -4.05 -1.84 7.12
C ASN A 164 -4.60 -1.77 8.55
N LEU A 165 -3.75 -1.66 9.57
CA LEU A 165 -4.19 -1.55 10.96
C LEU A 165 -4.78 -0.17 11.27
N ASP A 166 -4.29 0.91 10.66
CA ASP A 166 -4.88 2.24 10.78
C ASP A 166 -6.36 2.24 10.36
N LEU A 167 -6.72 1.47 9.32
CA LEU A 167 -8.10 1.30 8.86
C LEU A 167 -9.05 0.72 9.93
N THR A 168 -8.51 0.02 10.92
CA THR A 168 -9.31 -0.55 12.02
C THR A 168 -9.58 0.45 13.14
N SER A 169 -8.94 1.61 13.12
CA SER A 169 -9.14 2.67 14.11
C SER A 169 -10.51 3.35 13.95
N MET A 170 -10.94 4.06 14.98
CA MET A 170 -12.24 4.78 14.95
C MET A 170 -12.24 5.91 13.89
N LEU A 171 -11.12 6.58 13.71
CA LEU A 171 -10.93 7.65 12.72
C LEU A 171 -9.67 7.38 11.93
N PRO A 172 -9.74 6.51 10.92
CA PRO A 172 -8.59 6.19 10.10
C PRO A 172 -8.18 7.39 9.23
N LYS A 173 -6.90 7.50 8.94
CA LYS A 173 -6.36 8.54 8.04
C LYS A 173 -6.93 8.41 6.64
N PHE A 174 -7.14 7.18 6.17
CA PHE A 174 -7.84 6.87 4.92
C PHE A 174 -9.23 6.30 5.23
N ASN A 175 -10.29 7.01 4.80
CA ASN A 175 -11.66 6.63 5.09
C ASN A 175 -12.32 5.92 3.90
N PHE A 176 -12.67 4.63 4.03
CA PHE A 176 -13.43 3.91 3.00
C PHE A 176 -14.92 4.26 2.95
N PHE A 177 -15.46 4.88 4.02
CA PHE A 177 -16.89 5.18 4.17
C PHE A 177 -17.27 6.57 3.61
N ASP A 178 -16.48 7.08 2.68
CA ASP A 178 -16.75 8.35 1.99
C ASP A 178 -17.67 8.08 0.78
N MET A 179 -18.90 8.56 0.87
CA MET A 179 -19.92 8.38 -0.17
C MET A 179 -19.72 9.27 -1.40
N ASP A 180 -19.03 10.40 -1.23
CA ASP A 180 -18.78 11.34 -2.31
C ASP A 180 -17.61 10.88 -3.22
N SER A 181 -16.77 9.99 -2.70
CA SER A 181 -15.63 9.45 -3.43
C SER A 181 -15.44 7.95 -3.15
N PRO A 182 -16.36 7.08 -3.63
CA PRO A 182 -16.32 5.65 -3.36
C PRO A 182 -15.13 4.97 -4.04
N VAL A 183 -14.55 3.98 -3.35
CA VAL A 183 -13.50 3.12 -3.93
C VAL A 183 -14.16 1.94 -4.64
N PHE A 184 -13.97 1.88 -5.95
CA PHE A 184 -14.49 0.78 -6.76
C PHE A 184 -13.55 -0.42 -6.73
N THR A 185 -14.12 -1.60 -6.45
CA THR A 185 -13.41 -2.88 -6.51
C THR A 185 -14.23 -3.92 -7.28
N ARG A 186 -13.58 -4.97 -7.74
CA ARG A 186 -14.28 -6.06 -8.42
C ARG A 186 -15.27 -6.74 -7.47
N PRO A 187 -16.59 -6.79 -7.78
CA PRO A 187 -17.56 -7.50 -6.95
C PRO A 187 -17.27 -9.01 -6.97
N ARG A 188 -17.30 -9.65 -5.79
CA ARG A 188 -17.07 -11.09 -5.61
C ARG A 188 -18.36 -11.87 -5.41
N PHE A 189 -19.50 -11.18 -5.20
CA PHE A 189 -20.82 -11.79 -4.94
C PHE A 189 -20.77 -12.80 -3.78
N LEU A 190 -20.06 -12.45 -2.72
CA LEU A 190 -19.92 -13.27 -1.52
C LEU A 190 -21.11 -13.06 -0.56
N PRO A 191 -21.41 -14.04 0.30
CA PRO A 191 -22.39 -13.86 1.36
C PRO A 191 -21.86 -12.89 2.42
N ALA A 192 -22.76 -12.38 3.25
CA ALA A 192 -22.38 -11.64 4.44
C ALA A 192 -21.47 -12.46 5.37
N SER A 193 -20.60 -11.79 6.10
CA SER A 193 -19.74 -12.45 7.09
C SER A 193 -20.56 -12.97 8.26
N LYS A 194 -20.19 -14.18 8.74
CA LYS A 194 -20.88 -14.90 9.80
C LYS A 194 -20.02 -14.90 11.07
N VAL A 195 -20.54 -14.32 12.15
CA VAL A 195 -19.90 -14.30 13.46
C VAL A 195 -20.72 -15.11 14.45
N ASN A 196 -20.14 -16.19 14.98
CA ASN A 196 -20.78 -17.09 15.92
C ASN A 196 -20.25 -16.89 17.35
N GLY A 197 -20.47 -15.68 17.90
CA GLY A 197 -19.98 -15.29 19.22
C GLY A 197 -18.52 -14.88 19.23
N GLY A 198 -18.03 -14.45 20.38
CA GLY A 198 -16.66 -13.95 20.58
C GLY A 198 -16.62 -12.50 21.01
N VAL A 199 -15.41 -11.90 21.03
CA VAL A 199 -15.17 -10.50 21.36
C VAL A 199 -14.42 -9.89 20.16
N ILE A 200 -15.00 -8.85 19.57
CA ILE A 200 -14.44 -8.16 18.39
C ILE A 200 -14.27 -6.70 18.71
N GLU A 201 -13.03 -6.21 18.68
CA GLU A 201 -12.67 -4.83 18.99
C GLU A 201 -11.83 -4.26 17.84
N ASN A 202 -12.16 -3.07 17.33
CA ASN A 202 -11.38 -2.36 16.29
C ASN A 202 -10.97 -3.30 15.13
N THR A 203 -11.95 -3.95 14.50
CA THR A 203 -11.68 -5.01 13.53
C THR A 203 -12.52 -4.82 12.27
N LEU A 204 -11.91 -4.98 11.11
CA LEU A 204 -12.59 -5.01 9.81
C LEU A 204 -12.78 -6.46 9.36
N LEU A 205 -14.01 -6.81 9.00
CA LEU A 205 -14.37 -8.12 8.41
C LEU A 205 -14.85 -7.90 6.98
N SER A 206 -14.12 -8.43 6.01
CA SER A 206 -14.57 -8.43 4.61
C SER A 206 -15.67 -9.47 4.38
N ASP A 207 -16.31 -9.46 3.20
CA ASP A 207 -17.38 -10.37 2.84
C ASP A 207 -16.96 -11.85 2.92
N GLY A 208 -17.91 -12.70 3.33
CA GLY A 208 -17.77 -14.14 3.35
C GLY A 208 -16.87 -14.69 4.45
N CYS A 209 -16.51 -13.92 5.46
CA CYS A 209 -15.76 -14.42 6.61
C CYS A 209 -16.64 -15.32 7.51
N ILE A 210 -16.00 -16.29 8.17
CA ILE A 210 -16.62 -17.14 9.20
C ILE A 210 -15.75 -17.07 10.45
N VAL A 211 -16.31 -16.52 11.53
CA VAL A 211 -15.60 -16.36 12.82
C VAL A 211 -16.38 -17.13 13.90
N HIS A 212 -15.69 -18.04 14.58
CA HIS A 212 -16.25 -18.86 15.64
C HIS A 212 -15.66 -18.49 17.00
N LYS A 213 -16.47 -17.97 17.93
CA LYS A 213 -16.09 -17.75 19.35
C LYS A 213 -14.66 -17.22 19.54
N ALA A 214 -14.18 -16.38 18.63
CA ALA A 214 -12.82 -15.87 18.64
C ALA A 214 -12.73 -14.53 19.36
N ARG A 215 -11.54 -14.19 19.83
CA ARG A 215 -11.18 -12.84 20.25
C ARG A 215 -10.34 -12.17 19.18
N LEU A 216 -10.85 -11.07 18.62
CA LEU A 216 -10.18 -10.29 17.58
C LEU A 216 -10.00 -8.87 18.09
N LYS A 217 -8.76 -8.37 18.08
CA LYS A 217 -8.43 -7.01 18.47
C LYS A 217 -7.48 -6.39 17.47
N GLU A 218 -7.87 -5.24 16.90
CA GLU A 218 -7.08 -4.53 15.89
C GLU A 218 -6.71 -5.48 14.73
N CYS A 219 -7.71 -6.11 14.12
CA CYS A 219 -7.51 -7.08 13.05
C CYS A 219 -8.18 -6.64 11.74
N MET A 220 -7.56 -6.97 10.63
CA MET A 220 -8.16 -6.87 9.32
C MET A 220 -8.27 -8.27 8.70
N LEU A 221 -9.50 -8.74 8.46
CA LEU A 221 -9.78 -10.03 7.85
C LEU A 221 -10.27 -9.84 6.41
N GLY A 222 -9.46 -10.28 5.45
CA GLY A 222 -9.80 -10.30 4.02
C GLY A 222 -10.92 -11.30 3.71
N ILE A 223 -11.40 -11.26 2.49
CA ILE A 223 -12.54 -12.06 2.03
C ILE A 223 -12.34 -13.58 2.29
N ARG A 224 -13.42 -14.28 2.68
CA ARG A 224 -13.43 -15.73 2.95
C ARG A 224 -12.51 -16.17 4.10
N SER A 225 -12.07 -15.27 4.98
CA SER A 225 -11.29 -15.67 6.15
C SER A 225 -12.12 -16.58 7.06
N ILE A 226 -11.51 -17.67 7.51
CA ILE A 226 -12.11 -18.59 8.48
C ILE A 226 -11.25 -18.58 9.75
N VAL A 227 -11.89 -18.33 10.89
CA VAL A 227 -11.23 -18.31 12.21
C VAL A 227 -11.95 -19.28 13.14
N GLY A 228 -11.20 -20.26 13.63
CA GLY A 228 -11.68 -21.33 14.50
C GLY A 228 -12.02 -20.86 15.93
N ALA A 229 -12.69 -21.73 16.67
CA ALA A 229 -13.15 -21.42 18.03
C ALA A 229 -11.98 -21.18 19.02
N ASP A 230 -12.21 -20.28 19.96
CA ASP A 230 -11.27 -19.96 21.05
C ASP A 230 -9.90 -19.46 20.54
N THR A 231 -9.87 -18.94 19.32
CA THR A 231 -8.69 -18.28 18.72
C THR A 231 -8.55 -16.86 19.25
N ASP A 232 -7.32 -16.44 19.60
CA ASP A 232 -7.00 -15.08 20.05
C ASP A 232 -6.06 -14.40 19.04
N MET A 233 -6.54 -13.35 18.39
CA MET A 233 -5.80 -12.59 17.38
C MET A 233 -5.67 -11.13 17.80
N GLN A 234 -4.45 -10.61 17.78
CA GLN A 234 -4.17 -9.21 18.10
C GLN A 234 -3.22 -8.61 17.08
N ARG A 235 -3.60 -7.48 16.47
CA ARG A 235 -2.83 -6.79 15.44
C ARG A 235 -2.47 -7.74 14.29
N VAL A 236 -3.49 -8.26 13.61
CA VAL A 236 -3.31 -9.23 12.53
C VAL A 236 -3.96 -8.75 11.25
N VAL A 237 -3.21 -8.76 10.16
CA VAL A 237 -3.70 -8.58 8.80
C VAL A 237 -3.76 -9.94 8.13
N MET A 238 -4.97 -10.48 7.96
CA MET A 238 -5.21 -11.74 7.27
C MET A 238 -5.81 -11.45 5.89
N MET A 239 -5.11 -11.81 4.81
CA MET A 239 -5.51 -11.47 3.44
C MET A 239 -6.65 -12.35 2.90
N GLY A 240 -7.08 -13.36 3.67
CA GLY A 240 -8.22 -14.20 3.36
C GLY A 240 -7.92 -15.36 2.44
N ALA A 241 -8.91 -15.76 1.63
CA ALA A 241 -8.78 -16.90 0.75
C ALA A 241 -9.36 -16.63 -0.66
N ASP A 242 -8.82 -17.34 -1.65
CA ASP A 242 -9.28 -17.25 -3.04
C ASP A 242 -10.54 -18.11 -3.26
N TYR A 243 -10.80 -19.10 -2.40
CA TYR A 243 -11.89 -20.06 -2.49
C TYR A 243 -12.35 -20.56 -1.10
N TYR A 244 -13.53 -21.20 -1.03
CA TYR A 244 -13.92 -22.05 0.09
C TYR A 244 -13.57 -23.49 -0.24
N GLU A 245 -13.08 -24.24 0.74
CA GLU A 245 -12.85 -25.67 0.59
C GLU A 245 -14.18 -26.43 0.50
N SER A 246 -14.23 -27.43 -0.39
CA SER A 246 -15.34 -28.37 -0.41
C SER A 246 -15.29 -29.32 0.80
N LEU A 247 -16.43 -29.86 1.20
CA LEU A 247 -16.48 -30.87 2.27
C LEU A 247 -15.57 -32.05 1.98
N GLN A 248 -15.49 -32.48 0.71
CA GLN A 248 -14.60 -33.57 0.29
C GLN A 248 -13.13 -33.20 0.45
N SER A 249 -12.74 -31.96 0.12
CA SER A 249 -11.37 -31.46 0.29
C SER A 249 -11.00 -31.38 1.78
N ILE A 250 -11.91 -30.88 2.62
CA ILE A 250 -11.72 -30.82 4.07
C ILE A 250 -11.52 -32.22 4.66
N ALA A 251 -12.35 -33.18 4.30
CA ALA A 251 -12.21 -34.56 4.77
C ALA A 251 -10.87 -35.19 4.38
N LYS A 252 -10.44 -34.98 3.12
CA LYS A 252 -9.13 -35.43 2.64
C LYS A 252 -7.98 -34.86 3.43
N HIS A 253 -7.95 -33.53 3.62
CA HIS A 253 -6.88 -32.86 4.38
C HIS A 253 -6.86 -33.32 5.85
N GLN A 254 -8.04 -33.57 6.44
CA GLN A 254 -8.12 -34.13 7.79
C GLN A 254 -7.52 -35.54 7.89
N GLU A 255 -7.75 -36.39 6.90
CA GLU A 255 -7.14 -37.75 6.82
C GLU A 255 -5.61 -37.65 6.65
N GLU A 256 -5.13 -36.65 5.90
CA GLU A 256 -3.71 -36.39 5.66
C GLU A 256 -3.04 -35.65 6.85
N GLY A 257 -3.81 -35.22 7.87
CA GLY A 257 -3.32 -34.46 9.00
C GLY A 257 -3.02 -32.98 8.71
N GLU A 258 -3.49 -32.49 7.55
CA GLU A 258 -3.32 -31.11 7.17
C GLU A 258 -4.47 -30.23 7.70
N PRO A 259 -4.20 -29.01 8.20
CA PRO A 259 -5.25 -28.08 8.60
C PRO A 259 -6.01 -27.53 7.38
N SER A 260 -7.27 -27.16 7.59
CA SER A 260 -8.08 -26.45 6.59
C SER A 260 -7.57 -25.02 6.36
N VAL A 261 -7.97 -24.42 5.24
CA VAL A 261 -7.69 -23.02 4.94
C VAL A 261 -8.27 -22.09 6.03
N GLY A 262 -7.46 -21.21 6.55
CA GLY A 262 -7.80 -20.30 7.65
C GLY A 262 -6.99 -20.59 8.91
N ILE A 263 -7.57 -20.31 10.08
CA ILE A 263 -6.94 -20.48 11.38
C ILE A 263 -7.73 -21.48 12.20
N GLY A 264 -7.06 -22.54 12.62
CA GLY A 264 -7.61 -23.58 13.49
C GLY A 264 -7.91 -23.08 14.92
N PRO A 265 -8.76 -23.82 15.67
CA PRO A 265 -9.18 -23.43 16.99
C PRO A 265 -8.02 -23.37 18.01
N ARG A 266 -8.22 -22.57 19.09
CA ARG A 266 -7.29 -22.37 20.22
C ARG A 266 -5.90 -21.87 19.80
N THR A 267 -5.82 -21.22 18.65
CA THR A 267 -4.58 -20.65 18.12
C THR A 267 -4.45 -19.19 18.54
N ARG A 268 -3.26 -18.78 18.92
CA ARG A 268 -2.92 -17.40 19.24
C ARG A 268 -2.05 -16.80 18.15
N VAL A 269 -2.44 -15.63 17.66
CA VAL A 269 -1.68 -14.89 16.62
C VAL A 269 -1.50 -13.43 17.04
N VAL A 270 -0.28 -12.97 17.07
CA VAL A 270 0.05 -11.59 17.46
C VAL A 270 1.01 -10.98 16.45
N ASN A 271 0.71 -9.73 16.05
CA ASN A 271 1.57 -8.89 15.22
C ASN A 271 2.02 -9.62 13.93
N ALA A 272 1.05 -10.02 13.10
CA ALA A 272 1.30 -10.86 11.94
C ALA A 272 0.54 -10.43 10.68
N ILE A 273 1.13 -10.70 9.54
CA ILE A 273 0.49 -10.73 8.22
C ILE A 273 0.35 -12.20 7.83
N ILE A 274 -0.88 -12.62 7.51
CA ILE A 274 -1.19 -13.96 7.01
C ILE A 274 -1.67 -13.82 5.57
N ASP A 275 -0.85 -14.26 4.63
CA ASP A 275 -1.18 -14.16 3.21
C ASP A 275 -2.24 -15.20 2.82
N LYS A 276 -2.72 -15.10 1.59
CA LYS A 276 -3.88 -15.84 1.09
C LYS A 276 -3.71 -17.36 1.15
N ASN A 277 -4.81 -18.03 1.44
CA ASN A 277 -4.91 -19.49 1.44
C ASN A 277 -3.99 -20.19 2.45
N ALA A 278 -3.45 -19.46 3.43
CA ALA A 278 -2.67 -20.08 4.49
C ALA A 278 -3.54 -21.05 5.31
N ARG A 279 -2.96 -22.17 5.71
CA ARG A 279 -3.55 -23.24 6.50
C ARG A 279 -2.87 -23.30 7.83
N ILE A 280 -3.48 -22.76 8.87
CA ILE A 280 -2.90 -22.68 10.20
C ILE A 280 -3.65 -23.63 11.11
N GLY A 281 -2.93 -24.58 11.70
CA GLY A 281 -3.47 -25.61 12.56
C GLY A 281 -4.07 -25.10 13.86
N SER A 282 -4.57 -26.04 14.65
CA SER A 282 -5.08 -25.81 16.00
C SER A 282 -3.93 -25.70 17.00
N ASP A 283 -4.18 -25.04 18.14
CA ASP A 283 -3.25 -24.96 19.26
C ASP A 283 -1.88 -24.34 18.91
N CYS A 284 -1.83 -23.51 17.86
CA CYS A 284 -0.60 -22.81 17.44
C CYS A 284 -0.40 -21.53 18.24
N VAL A 285 0.87 -21.13 18.39
CA VAL A 285 1.25 -19.80 18.87
C VAL A 285 2.13 -19.13 17.82
N ILE A 286 1.68 -18.01 17.30
CA ILE A 286 2.38 -17.24 16.26
C ILE A 286 2.63 -15.84 16.82
N SER A 287 3.89 -15.52 17.16
CA SER A 287 4.27 -14.25 17.77
C SER A 287 5.71 -13.86 17.40
N PRO A 288 6.02 -12.58 17.24
CA PRO A 288 7.39 -12.11 17.10
C PRO A 288 8.19 -12.14 18.40
N ASP A 289 7.58 -12.48 19.54
CA ASP A 289 8.22 -12.46 20.85
C ASP A 289 9.50 -13.33 20.87
N GLY A 290 10.61 -12.74 21.30
CA GLY A 290 11.91 -13.42 21.36
C GLY A 290 12.62 -13.62 20.02
N LYS A 291 12.09 -13.07 18.90
CA LYS A 291 12.70 -13.13 17.58
C LYS A 291 13.42 -11.83 17.22
N PRO A 292 14.43 -11.88 16.32
CA PRO A 292 15.01 -10.67 15.73
C PRO A 292 14.00 -9.97 14.82
N ASN A 293 14.25 -8.68 14.56
CA ASN A 293 13.41 -7.88 13.65
C ASN A 293 13.45 -8.38 12.20
N GLU A 294 14.51 -9.07 11.81
CA GLU A 294 14.68 -9.66 10.48
C GLU A 294 15.06 -11.13 10.62
N MET A 295 14.28 -12.01 10.00
CA MET A 295 14.53 -13.44 9.99
C MET A 295 13.85 -14.11 8.79
N ASP A 296 14.51 -15.10 8.22
CA ASP A 296 13.94 -16.00 7.24
C ASP A 296 13.85 -17.42 7.78
N SER A 297 12.70 -18.06 7.56
CA SER A 297 12.41 -19.44 7.88
C SER A 297 11.67 -20.09 6.71
N GLU A 298 11.57 -21.40 6.68
CA GLU A 298 10.83 -22.14 5.67
C GLU A 298 9.31 -21.84 5.69
N LEU A 299 8.74 -21.63 6.88
CA LEU A 299 7.30 -21.45 7.07
C LEU A 299 6.89 -19.99 7.26
N PHE A 300 7.81 -19.10 7.60
CA PHE A 300 7.51 -17.70 7.88
C PHE A 300 8.73 -16.80 7.72
N HIS A 301 8.48 -15.52 7.64
CA HIS A 301 9.51 -14.47 7.72
C HIS A 301 9.21 -13.52 8.87
N VAL A 302 10.23 -12.84 9.37
CA VAL A 302 10.08 -11.68 10.26
C VAL A 302 10.62 -10.46 9.50
N ARG A 303 9.85 -9.38 9.45
CA ARG A 303 10.24 -8.11 8.85
C ARG A 303 9.76 -6.98 9.76
N ASP A 304 10.68 -6.16 10.22
CA ASP A 304 10.40 -5.09 11.20
C ASP A 304 9.64 -5.60 12.45
N GLY A 305 9.95 -6.80 12.93
CA GLY A 305 9.26 -7.43 14.06
C GLY A 305 7.81 -7.86 13.75
N ILE A 306 7.44 -8.01 12.50
CA ILE A 306 6.13 -8.51 12.04
C ILE A 306 6.32 -9.92 11.49
N ILE A 307 5.53 -10.89 11.97
CA ILE A 307 5.50 -12.23 11.39
C ILE A 307 4.78 -12.19 10.06
N VAL A 308 5.37 -12.74 9.01
CA VAL A 308 4.77 -12.87 7.70
C VAL A 308 4.65 -14.36 7.36
N ILE A 309 3.41 -14.85 7.27
CA ILE A 309 3.10 -16.21 6.79
C ILE A 309 2.81 -16.12 5.29
N PRO A 310 3.64 -16.71 4.42
CA PRO A 310 3.47 -16.64 2.97
C PRO A 310 2.19 -17.33 2.48
N LYS A 311 1.79 -16.99 1.25
CA LYS A 311 0.65 -17.59 0.56
C LYS A 311 0.76 -19.13 0.48
N ASN A 312 -0.35 -19.83 0.71
CA ASN A 312 -0.47 -21.30 0.67
C ASN A 312 0.40 -22.04 1.70
N THR A 313 0.97 -21.36 2.68
CA THR A 313 1.78 -22.03 3.72
C THR A 313 0.89 -22.90 4.60
N VAL A 314 1.39 -24.08 4.95
CA VAL A 314 0.78 -25.01 5.90
C VAL A 314 1.55 -24.96 7.22
N ILE A 315 0.88 -24.52 8.27
CA ILE A 315 1.41 -24.52 9.66
C ILE A 315 0.73 -25.66 10.41
N PRO A 316 1.45 -26.74 10.78
CA PRO A 316 0.88 -27.89 11.49
C PRO A 316 0.28 -27.53 12.85
N ASN A 317 -0.59 -28.39 13.37
CA ASN A 317 -1.15 -28.25 14.73
C ASN A 317 -0.05 -28.15 15.78
N GLY A 318 -0.23 -27.30 16.80
CA GLY A 318 0.68 -27.16 17.93
C GLY A 318 2.00 -26.44 17.61
N THR A 319 2.12 -25.85 16.41
CA THR A 319 3.35 -25.13 16.03
C THR A 319 3.51 -23.85 16.85
N VAL A 320 4.72 -23.62 17.33
CA VAL A 320 5.12 -22.39 18.04
C VAL A 320 6.13 -21.62 17.19
N ILE A 321 5.70 -20.45 16.74
CA ILE A 321 6.49 -19.47 15.98
C ILE A 321 6.73 -18.27 16.85
#